data_bceab936fe2edf4f3e313d08a9c998c4
#
_entry.id   bceab936fe2edf4f3e313d08a9c998c4
#
_cell.length_a   1.000
_cell.length_b   1.000
_cell.length_c   1.000
_cell.angle_alpha   90.00
_cell.angle_beta   90.00
_cell.angle_gamma   90.00
#
_symmetry.space_group_name_H-M   'P 1'
#
loop_
_entity.id
_entity.type
_entity.pdbx_description
1 polymer ?
#
loop_
_entity_poly.entity_id
_entity_poly.type
_entity_poly.pdbx_seq_one_letter_code
_entity_poly.pdbx_strand_id
1 'polypeptide(L)'
;TDFDFRYFKNLKMFVHAEKLYDADNLNDGDLSLFVRIGTDFTSNYYEYEVPLKLTPWGTGSSDQYAIWPEDNNVIIDLEKLVEVKENRNKAMRSGNSDYTNSTLYSEYHGNRKYTVLGTPNIGSVRVIMVGIRNPKKESLTDGNNMLPKSIIVWINELRLSDYSSKGGWAATA
;
A
#
# COMPACT_ATOMS: atom_id res chain seq x y z
N THR A 1 16.41 -9.97 12.59
CA THR A 1 17.03 -10.08 11.26
C THR A 1 16.32 -9.11 10.34
N ASP A 2 17.08 -8.23 9.67
CA ASP A 2 16.54 -7.27 8.72
C ASP A 2 16.43 -7.95 7.35
N PHE A 3 15.38 -7.62 6.62
CA PHE A 3 15.18 -8.08 5.25
C PHE A 3 15.59 -6.97 4.27
N ASP A 4 16.38 -7.35 3.26
CA ASP A 4 16.83 -6.43 2.21
C ASP A 4 15.94 -6.58 0.97
N PHE A 5 15.08 -5.59 0.72
CA PHE A 5 14.17 -5.59 -0.41
C PHE A 5 14.76 -4.96 -1.68
N ARG A 6 15.95 -4.40 -1.62
CA ARG A 6 16.60 -3.73 -2.79
C ARG A 6 16.83 -4.64 -3.99
N TYR A 7 16.87 -5.94 -3.75
CA TYR A 7 17.06 -6.93 -4.81
C TYR A 7 15.77 -7.32 -5.55
N PHE A 8 14.63 -6.73 -5.18
CA PHE A 8 13.34 -7.04 -5.78
C PHE A 8 12.68 -5.78 -6.31
N LYS A 9 11.86 -5.93 -7.36
CA LYS A 9 11.09 -4.81 -7.92
C LYS A 9 9.77 -4.64 -7.24
N ASN A 10 9.11 -5.74 -6.91
CA ASN A 10 7.74 -5.72 -6.43
C ASN A 10 7.54 -6.55 -5.16
N LEU A 11 6.65 -6.06 -4.30
CA LEU A 11 5.97 -6.86 -3.29
C LEU A 11 4.55 -7.09 -3.78
N LYS A 12 4.13 -8.37 -3.86
CA LYS A 12 2.82 -8.77 -4.42
C LYS A 12 2.02 -9.56 -3.41
N MET A 13 0.70 -9.42 -3.46
CA MET A 13 -0.24 -10.29 -2.77
C MET A 13 -1.62 -10.22 -3.41
N PHE A 14 -2.42 -11.26 -3.21
CA PHE A 14 -3.82 -11.30 -3.60
C PHE A 14 -4.70 -10.88 -2.43
N VAL A 15 -5.76 -10.15 -2.74
CA VAL A 15 -6.73 -9.70 -1.74
C VAL A 15 -8.14 -9.96 -2.24
N HIS A 16 -8.92 -10.65 -1.41
CA HIS A 16 -10.36 -10.81 -1.57
C HIS A 16 -11.06 -9.98 -0.52
N ALA A 17 -12.14 -9.32 -0.90
CA ALA A 17 -12.94 -8.51 -0.01
C ALA A 17 -14.43 -8.71 -0.32
N GLU A 18 -15.23 -9.00 0.71
CA GLU A 18 -16.68 -9.18 0.56
C GLU A 18 -17.44 -8.60 1.76
N LYS A 19 -18.72 -8.31 1.55
CA LYS A 19 -19.62 -7.93 2.64
C LYS A 19 -19.77 -9.06 3.63
N LEU A 20 -19.92 -8.73 4.92
CA LEU A 20 -20.27 -9.74 5.92
C LEU A 20 -21.72 -10.21 5.76
N TYR A 21 -22.62 -9.29 5.39
CA TYR A 21 -24.02 -9.57 5.12
C TYR A 21 -24.46 -8.84 3.83
N ASP A 22 -25.38 -9.41 3.06
CA ASP A 22 -25.89 -8.81 1.82
C ASP A 22 -26.48 -7.41 2.03
N ALA A 23 -27.19 -7.21 3.16
CA ALA A 23 -27.81 -5.94 3.51
C ALA A 23 -26.83 -4.85 3.96
N ASP A 24 -25.54 -5.16 4.12
CA ASP A 24 -24.54 -4.19 4.57
C ASP A 24 -24.37 -3.07 3.52
N ASN A 25 -24.44 -1.83 3.98
CA ASN A 25 -24.17 -0.67 3.15
C ASN A 25 -22.66 -0.45 3.00
N LEU A 26 -22.05 -1.28 2.16
CA LEU A 26 -20.64 -1.24 1.81
C LEU A 26 -20.50 -1.28 0.29
N ASN A 27 -19.77 -0.33 -0.27
CA ASN A 27 -19.56 -0.19 -1.70
C ASN A 27 -18.07 -0.29 -2.05
N ASP A 28 -17.78 -0.49 -3.33
CA ASP A 28 -16.42 -0.44 -3.85
C ASP A 28 -15.77 0.89 -3.47
N GLY A 29 -14.55 0.83 -2.92
CA GLY A 29 -13.78 1.99 -2.53
C GLY A 29 -14.14 2.61 -1.17
N ASP A 30 -15.21 2.16 -0.48
CA ASP A 30 -15.53 2.63 0.87
C ASP A 30 -14.41 2.32 1.88
N LEU A 31 -13.70 1.24 1.65
CA LEU A 31 -12.56 0.81 2.46
C LEU A 31 -11.30 0.68 1.61
N SER A 32 -10.15 0.88 2.23
CA SER A 32 -8.85 0.70 1.60
C SER A 32 -8.07 -0.39 2.29
N LEU A 33 -7.28 -1.12 1.51
CA LEU A 33 -6.19 -1.92 2.05
C LEU A 33 -4.95 -1.04 2.14
N PHE A 34 -4.18 -1.15 3.22
CA PHE A 34 -2.85 -0.56 3.30
C PHE A 34 -1.79 -1.60 3.67
N VAL A 35 -0.58 -1.37 3.17
CA VAL A 35 0.61 -2.15 3.52
C VAL A 35 1.70 -1.19 3.98
N ARG A 36 2.16 -1.35 5.22
CA ARG A 36 3.33 -0.62 5.75
C ARG A 36 4.56 -1.51 5.73
N ILE A 37 5.67 -0.92 5.33
CA ILE A 37 6.97 -1.59 5.22
C ILE A 37 8.01 -0.66 5.83
N GLY A 38 8.74 -1.11 6.84
CA GLY A 38 9.73 -0.23 7.47
C GLY A 38 10.49 -0.86 8.62
N THR A 39 11.09 -0.01 9.43
CA THR A 39 11.78 -0.42 10.66
C THR A 39 10.82 -0.51 11.85
N ASP A 40 9.71 0.22 11.78
CA ASP A 40 8.63 0.20 12.77
C ASP A 40 7.29 0.58 12.09
N PHE A 41 6.17 0.46 12.83
CA PHE A 41 4.82 0.71 12.29
C PHE A 41 4.34 2.15 12.47
N THR A 42 5.05 2.99 13.22
CA THR A 42 4.53 4.28 13.71
C THR A 42 5.33 5.47 13.25
N SER A 43 6.64 5.33 13.10
CA SER A 43 7.55 6.46 12.92
C SER A 43 8.45 6.37 11.68
N ASN A 44 8.78 5.14 11.23
CA ASN A 44 9.71 4.93 10.12
C ASN A 44 9.21 3.86 9.18
N TYR A 45 8.31 4.24 8.28
CA TYR A 45 7.70 3.32 7.33
C TYR A 45 7.38 3.98 5.98
N TYR A 46 7.33 3.14 4.97
CA TYR A 46 6.61 3.39 3.73
C TYR A 46 5.21 2.78 3.84
N GLU A 47 4.21 3.40 3.26
CA GLU A 47 2.87 2.86 3.19
C GLU A 47 2.35 2.93 1.76
N TYR A 48 1.80 1.82 1.31
CA TYR A 48 1.01 1.72 0.09
C TYR A 48 -0.45 1.56 0.48
N GLU A 49 -1.35 2.26 -0.19
CA GLU A 49 -2.79 2.19 0.05
C GLU A 49 -3.54 2.10 -1.28
N VAL A 50 -4.56 1.25 -1.33
CA VAL A 50 -5.41 1.06 -2.49
C VAL A 50 -6.86 0.85 -2.05
N PRO A 51 -7.86 1.51 -2.71
CA PRO A 51 -9.28 1.22 -2.46
C PRO A 51 -9.60 -0.24 -2.80
N LEU A 52 -10.44 -0.88 -1.99
CA LEU A 52 -10.87 -2.25 -2.20
C LEU A 52 -12.09 -2.31 -3.12
N LYS A 53 -12.08 -3.29 -4.04
CA LYS A 53 -13.23 -3.71 -4.80
C LYS A 53 -13.86 -4.94 -4.13
N LEU A 54 -15.17 -4.93 -4.01
CA LEU A 54 -15.90 -6.02 -3.36
C LEU A 54 -16.22 -7.14 -4.35
N THR A 55 -16.08 -8.36 -3.89
CA THR A 55 -16.69 -9.51 -4.56
C THR A 55 -18.21 -9.39 -4.43
N PRO A 56 -18.98 -9.52 -5.53
CA PRO A 56 -20.42 -9.46 -5.47
C PRO A 56 -21.00 -10.54 -4.53
N TRP A 57 -22.01 -10.18 -3.77
CA TRP A 57 -22.67 -11.12 -2.86
C TRP A 57 -23.22 -12.34 -3.61
N GLY A 58 -23.01 -13.52 -3.07
CA GLY A 58 -23.48 -14.77 -3.67
C GLY A 58 -22.61 -15.28 -4.82
N THR A 59 -21.42 -14.71 -5.03
CA THR A 59 -20.46 -15.23 -6.03
C THR A 59 -20.12 -16.68 -5.72
N GLY A 60 -20.30 -17.56 -6.72
CA GLY A 60 -19.97 -18.97 -6.59
C GLY A 60 -18.46 -19.20 -6.50
N SER A 61 -18.05 -20.23 -5.75
CA SER A 61 -16.63 -20.59 -5.54
C SER A 61 -15.87 -20.95 -6.82
N SER A 62 -16.57 -21.20 -7.92
CA SER A 62 -15.97 -21.48 -9.23
C SER A 62 -15.56 -20.22 -10.01
N ASP A 63 -16.07 -19.04 -9.63
CA ASP A 63 -15.73 -17.78 -10.30
C ASP A 63 -14.50 -17.13 -9.64
N GLN A 64 -13.33 -17.63 -10.02
CA GLN A 64 -12.06 -17.14 -9.47
C GLN A 64 -11.80 -15.66 -9.76
N TYR A 65 -12.24 -15.15 -10.91
CA TYR A 65 -12.03 -13.76 -11.30
C TYR A 65 -12.89 -12.79 -10.49
N ALA A 66 -14.10 -13.19 -10.12
CA ALA A 66 -14.96 -12.40 -9.25
C ALA A 66 -14.51 -12.46 -7.79
N ILE A 67 -13.96 -13.61 -7.34
CA ILE A 67 -13.44 -13.77 -5.98
C ILE A 67 -12.12 -13.02 -5.80
N TRP A 68 -11.23 -13.05 -6.80
CA TRP A 68 -9.94 -12.38 -6.81
C TRP A 68 -9.90 -11.33 -7.92
N PRO A 69 -10.62 -10.21 -7.79
CA PRO A 69 -10.66 -9.19 -8.84
C PRO A 69 -9.26 -8.58 -9.04
N GLU A 70 -8.91 -8.33 -10.28
CA GLU A 70 -7.60 -7.77 -10.65
C GLU A 70 -7.36 -6.41 -9.99
N ASP A 71 -8.40 -5.64 -9.74
CA ASP A 71 -8.33 -4.35 -9.04
C ASP A 71 -7.78 -4.49 -7.61
N ASN A 72 -7.98 -5.65 -6.97
CA ASN A 72 -7.45 -5.95 -5.64
C ASN A 72 -6.07 -6.62 -5.67
N ASN A 73 -5.48 -6.86 -6.86
CA ASN A 73 -4.11 -7.33 -6.94
C ASN A 73 -3.16 -6.25 -6.43
N VAL A 74 -2.59 -6.50 -5.27
CA VAL A 74 -1.57 -5.62 -4.70
C VAL A 74 -0.26 -5.90 -5.39
N ILE A 75 0.22 -4.91 -6.13
CA ILE A 75 1.55 -4.89 -6.75
C ILE A 75 2.20 -3.59 -6.31
N ILE A 76 3.02 -3.67 -5.28
CA ILE A 76 3.75 -2.53 -4.73
C ILE A 76 5.09 -2.44 -5.45
N ASP A 77 5.26 -1.41 -6.25
CA ASP A 77 6.53 -1.07 -6.86
C ASP A 77 7.45 -0.48 -5.77
N LEU A 78 8.52 -1.21 -5.44
CA LEU A 78 9.44 -0.83 -4.38
C LEU A 78 10.28 0.40 -4.75
N GLU A 79 10.55 0.63 -6.05
CA GLU A 79 11.25 1.84 -6.53
C GLU A 79 10.39 3.08 -6.25
N LYS A 80 9.05 2.99 -6.41
CA LYS A 80 8.15 4.11 -6.11
C LYS A 80 8.11 4.49 -4.63
N LEU A 81 8.25 3.54 -3.74
CA LEU A 81 8.38 3.84 -2.30
C LEU A 81 9.64 4.68 -2.03
N VAL A 82 10.74 4.34 -2.69
CA VAL A 82 12.00 5.10 -2.58
C VAL A 82 11.86 6.48 -3.23
N GLU A 83 11.23 6.56 -4.42
CA GLU A 83 10.98 7.79 -5.15
C GLU A 83 10.18 8.80 -4.31
N VAL A 84 9.11 8.37 -3.65
CA VAL A 84 8.29 9.22 -2.75
C VAL A 84 9.14 9.80 -1.61
N LYS A 85 10.03 9.00 -1.00
CA LYS A 85 10.97 9.50 0.01
C LYS A 85 11.94 10.52 -0.56
N GLU A 86 12.47 10.28 -1.75
CA GLU A 86 13.38 11.23 -2.42
C GLU A 86 12.67 12.54 -2.75
N ASN A 87 11.44 12.50 -3.24
CA ASN A 87 10.65 13.68 -3.57
C ASN A 87 10.33 14.50 -2.32
N ARG A 88 9.95 13.87 -1.19
CA ARG A 88 9.86 14.56 0.09
C ARG A 88 11.17 15.25 0.47
N ASN A 89 12.29 14.53 0.36
CA ASN A 89 13.59 15.08 0.73
C ASN A 89 14.00 16.24 -0.18
N LYS A 90 13.62 16.21 -1.47
CA LYS A 90 13.79 17.34 -2.40
C LYS A 90 12.94 18.52 -1.97
N ALA A 91 11.67 18.32 -1.62
CA ALA A 91 10.78 19.37 -1.12
C ALA A 91 11.32 20.03 0.15
N MET A 92 11.81 19.25 1.10
CA MET A 92 12.47 19.78 2.32
C MET A 92 13.69 20.63 2.00
N ARG A 93 14.56 20.19 1.08
CA ARG A 93 15.76 20.94 0.67
C ARG A 93 15.45 22.22 -0.09
N SER A 94 14.32 22.28 -0.79
CA SER A 94 13.85 23.50 -1.48
C SER A 94 13.23 24.55 -0.54
N GLY A 95 13.23 24.30 0.77
CA GLY A 95 12.72 25.23 1.77
C GLY A 95 11.21 25.12 2.02
N ASN A 96 10.55 24.07 1.54
CA ASN A 96 9.16 23.84 1.88
C ASN A 96 9.05 23.37 3.33
N SER A 97 8.57 24.28 4.21
CA SER A 97 8.44 24.04 5.65
C SER A 97 7.29 23.09 6.03
N ASP A 98 6.39 22.76 5.08
CA ASP A 98 5.25 21.88 5.34
C ASP A 98 5.69 20.42 5.53
N TYR A 99 6.89 20.09 5.06
CA TYR A 99 7.42 18.74 5.13
C TYR A 99 8.65 18.64 6.04
N THR A 100 8.59 17.64 6.90
CA THR A 100 9.69 17.22 7.78
C THR A 100 9.78 15.70 7.78
N ASN A 101 10.77 15.14 8.46
CA ASN A 101 10.79 13.68 8.66
C ASN A 101 9.61 13.17 9.52
N SER A 102 8.98 14.04 10.29
CA SER A 102 7.87 13.71 11.19
C SER A 102 6.49 13.97 10.57
N THR A 103 6.42 14.48 9.34
CA THR A 103 5.16 14.71 8.62
C THR A 103 4.97 13.65 7.54
N LEU A 104 3.73 13.21 7.36
CA LEU A 104 3.37 12.31 6.26
C LEU A 104 3.55 13.04 4.93
N TYR A 105 4.24 12.39 4.00
CA TYR A 105 4.32 12.83 2.62
C TYR A 105 3.74 11.75 1.71
N SER A 106 2.82 12.11 0.85
CA SER A 106 2.10 11.16 0.00
C SER A 106 2.04 11.60 -1.45
N GLU A 107 2.09 10.63 -2.34
CA GLU A 107 1.88 10.80 -3.78
C GLU A 107 0.88 9.77 -4.29
N TYR A 108 0.12 10.14 -5.33
CA TYR A 108 -0.86 9.26 -5.96
C TYR A 108 -0.37 8.83 -7.35
N HIS A 109 -0.50 7.54 -7.62
CA HIS A 109 -0.30 6.93 -8.93
C HIS A 109 -1.58 6.19 -9.34
N GLY A 110 -2.44 6.88 -10.08
CA GLY A 110 -3.82 6.43 -10.30
C GLY A 110 -4.60 6.43 -8.99
N ASN A 111 -5.23 5.31 -8.66
CA ASN A 111 -5.96 5.12 -7.39
C ASN A 111 -5.06 4.60 -6.25
N ARG A 112 -3.77 4.47 -6.48
CA ARG A 112 -2.80 3.96 -5.49
C ARG A 112 -2.09 5.11 -4.82
N LYS A 113 -2.04 5.11 -3.50
CA LYS A 113 -1.36 6.11 -2.69
C LYS A 113 -0.09 5.53 -2.10
N TYR A 114 1.01 6.23 -2.29
CA TYR A 114 2.32 5.93 -1.72
C TYR A 114 2.67 6.99 -0.70
N THR A 115 3.02 6.57 0.51
CA THR A 115 3.28 7.49 1.63
C THR A 115 4.61 7.13 2.27
N VAL A 116 5.29 8.14 2.80
CA VAL A 116 6.48 7.98 3.64
C VAL A 116 6.36 8.78 4.93
N LEU A 117 6.78 8.16 6.02
CA LEU A 117 7.00 8.82 7.31
C LEU A 117 8.38 8.43 7.85
N GLY A 118 9.07 9.38 8.48
CA GLY A 118 10.38 9.12 9.06
C GLY A 118 11.48 8.94 8.03
N THR A 119 12.43 8.09 8.37
CA THR A 119 13.58 7.77 7.52
C THR A 119 13.68 6.26 7.24
N PRO A 120 12.62 5.62 6.75
CA PRO A 120 12.65 4.18 6.50
C PRO A 120 13.71 3.82 5.46
N ASN A 121 14.23 2.60 5.57
CA ASN A 121 15.22 2.06 4.64
C ASN A 121 14.72 0.74 4.06
N ILE A 122 14.56 0.70 2.74
CA ILE A 122 14.10 -0.50 2.03
C ILE A 122 15.12 -1.66 2.09
N GLY A 123 16.39 -1.34 2.37
CA GLY A 123 17.46 -2.34 2.58
C GLY A 123 17.52 -2.90 4.00
N SER A 124 16.68 -2.42 4.93
CA SER A 124 16.66 -2.83 6.33
C SER A 124 15.23 -2.86 6.85
N VAL A 125 14.40 -3.67 6.21
CA VAL A 125 12.99 -3.87 6.58
C VAL A 125 12.91 -4.84 7.76
N ARG A 126 12.22 -4.44 8.82
CA ARG A 126 12.00 -5.28 10.02
C ARG A 126 10.56 -5.71 10.16
N VAL A 127 9.66 -4.90 9.65
CA VAL A 127 8.22 -5.10 9.84
C VAL A 127 7.47 -4.88 8.54
N ILE A 128 6.46 -5.71 8.34
CA ILE A 128 5.41 -5.55 7.33
C ILE A 128 4.09 -5.60 8.09
N MET A 129 3.25 -4.60 7.88
CA MET A 129 1.88 -4.56 8.40
C MET A 129 0.92 -4.50 7.22
N VAL A 130 -0.09 -5.33 7.25
CA VAL A 130 -1.23 -5.26 6.33
C VAL A 130 -2.47 -4.96 7.14
N GLY A 131 -3.30 -4.05 6.66
CA GLY A 131 -4.52 -3.68 7.35
C GLY A 131 -5.58 -3.08 6.44
N ILE A 132 -6.77 -2.96 7.00
CA ILE A 132 -7.91 -2.32 6.34
C ILE A 132 -8.16 -0.98 7.01
N ARG A 133 -8.40 0.02 6.20
CA ARG A 133 -8.70 1.38 6.65
C ARG A 133 -10.10 1.77 6.19
N ASN A 134 -10.87 2.32 7.11
CA ASN A 134 -12.03 3.13 6.78
C ASN A 134 -11.53 4.58 6.71
N PRO A 135 -11.29 5.13 5.49
CA PRO A 135 -10.65 6.42 5.36
C PRO A 135 -11.55 7.53 5.89
N LYS A 136 -10.93 8.60 6.39
CA LYS A 136 -11.66 9.80 6.75
C LYS A 136 -12.19 10.46 5.48
N LYS A 137 -13.37 11.06 5.59
CA LYS A 137 -13.92 11.88 4.52
C LYS A 137 -13.02 13.09 4.26
N GLU A 138 -12.52 13.23 3.03
CA GLU A 138 -11.59 14.30 2.66
C GLU A 138 -12.30 15.51 2.09
N SER A 139 -13.52 15.33 1.56
CA SER A 139 -14.33 16.42 0.98
C SER A 139 -15.83 16.15 1.12
N LEU A 140 -16.65 17.19 0.89
CA LEU A 140 -18.11 17.05 0.89
C LEU A 140 -18.65 16.16 -0.23
N THR A 141 -17.87 15.97 -1.29
CA THR A 141 -18.21 15.14 -2.45
C THR A 141 -17.72 13.68 -2.30
N ASP A 142 -16.94 13.40 -1.27
CA ASP A 142 -16.53 12.04 -0.94
C ASP A 142 -17.76 11.23 -0.50
N GLY A 143 -17.97 10.08 -1.15
CA GLY A 143 -19.08 9.17 -0.87
C GLY A 143 -18.96 8.44 0.48
N ASN A 144 -17.83 8.50 1.14
CA ASN A 144 -17.60 7.86 2.43
C ASN A 144 -18.46 8.51 3.51
N ASN A 145 -19.35 7.73 4.13
CA ASN A 145 -20.24 8.17 5.20
C ASN A 145 -19.60 8.11 6.59
N MET A 146 -18.34 7.67 6.71
CA MET A 146 -17.58 7.49 7.96
C MET A 146 -18.24 6.56 9.00
N LEU A 147 -19.28 5.85 8.63
CA LEU A 147 -19.90 4.87 9.52
C LEU A 147 -19.05 3.62 9.65
N PRO A 148 -19.12 2.90 10.77
CA PRO A 148 -18.50 1.59 10.90
C PRO A 148 -18.95 0.66 9.77
N LYS A 149 -18.03 -0.11 9.23
CA LYS A 149 -18.25 -1.06 8.14
C LYS A 149 -17.89 -2.47 8.60
N SER A 150 -18.68 -3.44 8.17
CA SER A 150 -18.39 -4.86 8.36
C SER A 150 -17.90 -5.47 7.05
N ILE A 151 -16.75 -6.11 7.06
CA ILE A 151 -16.13 -6.68 5.87
C ILE A 151 -15.41 -7.98 6.21
N ILE A 152 -15.41 -8.92 5.28
CA ILE A 152 -14.53 -10.09 5.29
C ILE A 152 -13.42 -9.82 4.30
N VAL A 153 -12.16 -9.97 4.74
CA VAL A 153 -10.99 -9.80 3.87
C VAL A 153 -10.07 -11.00 4.02
N TRP A 154 -9.69 -11.57 2.89
CA TRP A 154 -8.70 -12.62 2.83
C TRP A 154 -7.47 -12.11 2.08
N ILE A 155 -6.31 -12.40 2.65
CA ILE A 155 -5.01 -11.99 2.11
C ILE A 155 -4.21 -13.26 1.85
N ASN A 156 -3.68 -13.38 0.64
CA ASN A 156 -2.95 -14.57 0.23
C ASN A 156 -1.65 -14.22 -0.52
N GLU A 157 -0.67 -15.10 -0.40
CA GLU A 157 0.59 -15.08 -1.17
C GLU A 157 1.38 -13.76 -1.10
N LEU A 158 1.67 -13.27 0.11
CA LEU A 158 2.63 -12.16 0.25
C LEU A 158 4.01 -12.62 -0.21
N ARG A 159 4.51 -12.04 -1.32
CA ARG A 159 5.77 -12.44 -1.93
C ARG A 159 6.54 -11.27 -2.54
N LEU A 160 7.85 -11.32 -2.42
CA LEU A 160 8.75 -10.49 -3.22
C LEU A 160 8.90 -11.11 -4.62
N SER A 161 8.93 -10.29 -5.65
CA SER A 161 9.03 -10.75 -7.04
C SER A 161 9.91 -9.85 -7.89
N ASP A 162 10.26 -10.39 -9.06
CA ASP A 162 11.04 -9.69 -10.07
C ASP A 162 12.42 -9.29 -9.52
N TYR A 163 13.26 -10.30 -9.28
CA TYR A 163 14.62 -10.11 -8.79
C TYR A 163 15.40 -9.19 -9.72
N SER A 164 15.96 -8.10 -9.18
CA SER A 164 16.73 -7.12 -9.92
C SER A 164 18.20 -7.53 -9.94
N SER A 165 18.63 -8.12 -11.04
CA SER A 165 20.03 -8.43 -11.29
C SER A 165 20.83 -7.23 -11.83
N LYS A 166 20.57 -6.02 -11.33
CA LYS A 166 21.41 -4.85 -11.66
C LYS A 166 22.79 -5.08 -11.07
N GLY A 167 23.68 -5.72 -11.84
CA GLY A 167 25.08 -5.88 -11.51
C GLY A 167 25.74 -4.51 -11.41
N GLY A 168 26.31 -4.19 -10.26
CA GLY A 168 27.20 -3.05 -10.11
C GLY A 168 28.51 -3.35 -10.81
N TRP A 169 28.91 -2.53 -11.79
CA TRP A 169 30.25 -2.55 -12.33
C TRP A 169 31.15 -1.74 -11.39
N ALA A 170 32.11 -2.39 -10.74
CA ALA A 170 33.20 -1.70 -10.07
C ALA A 170 34.43 -1.83 -10.96
N ALA A 171 34.90 -0.71 -11.52
CA ALA A 171 36.21 -0.66 -12.18
C ALA A 171 37.20 0.05 -11.25
N THR A 172 38.21 -0.63 -10.82
CA THR A 172 39.42 -0.03 -10.22
C THR A 172 40.48 0.12 -11.29
N ALA A 173 40.91 1.36 -11.52
CA ALA A 173 42.04 1.70 -12.37
C ALA A 173 43.31 1.91 -11.48
#